data_c9d3e572a0d6cf739029176d59cb513f
#
_entry.id   c9d3e572a0d6cf739029176d59cb513f
#
_cell.length_a   1.000
_cell.length_b   1.000
_cell.length_c   1.000
_cell.angle_alpha   90.00
_cell.angle_beta   90.00
_cell.angle_gamma   90.00
#
_symmetry.space_group_name_H-M   'P 1'
#
loop_
_entity.id
_entity.type
_entity.pdbx_description
1 polymer ?
#
loop_
_entity_poly.entity_id
_entity_poly.type
_entity_poly.pdbx_seq_one_letter_code
_entity_poly.pdbx_strand_id
1 'polypeptide(L)'
;MRLTGTVSSGLGRAHIFMAQEHYQNQFKSILDSEAWPGTLNVKVQGDDLASYVALRNLSGVDTLDIDDEIKAEAATIDLSSVENIRIRGFLREGRSFGGANAFHATIGSNELELPCAILIPDLTRHVDVVEVIATQFLRETLSISDGDVVTLTLD
;
A
#
# COMPACT_ATOMS: atom_id res chain seq x y z
N MET A 1 10.09 8.24 6.40
CA MET A 1 10.14 7.83 4.98
C MET A 1 9.04 8.54 4.19
N ARG A 2 9.33 8.97 3.01
CA ARG A 2 8.36 9.66 2.15
C ARG A 2 8.41 9.08 0.75
N LEU A 3 7.24 8.79 0.17
CA LEU A 3 7.12 8.32 -1.21
C LEU A 3 6.17 9.25 -1.97
N THR A 4 6.62 9.78 -3.08
CA THR A 4 5.80 10.61 -3.96
C THR A 4 5.57 9.86 -5.27
N GLY A 5 4.34 9.86 -5.74
CA GLY A 5 3.99 9.17 -6.97
C GLY A 5 2.72 9.72 -7.60
N THR A 6 2.29 9.06 -8.64
CA THR A 6 1.11 9.48 -9.40
C THR A 6 -0.01 8.45 -9.27
N VAL A 7 -1.23 8.94 -9.12
CA VAL A 7 -2.42 8.09 -9.04
C VAL A 7 -2.60 7.35 -10.35
N SER A 8 -2.86 6.05 -10.27
CA SER A 8 -3.13 5.20 -11.43
C SER A 8 -4.34 4.31 -11.17
N SER A 9 -4.96 3.83 -12.25
CA SER A 9 -6.09 2.91 -12.15
C SER A 9 -5.60 1.47 -12.19
N GLY A 10 -6.20 0.63 -11.31
CA GLY A 10 -6.01 -0.82 -11.32
C GLY A 10 -7.17 -1.53 -12.01
N LEU A 11 -7.27 -2.82 -11.78
CA LEU A 11 -8.35 -3.66 -12.37
C LEU A 11 -9.70 -3.51 -11.65
N GLY A 12 -9.75 -2.75 -10.56
CA GLY A 12 -10.98 -2.51 -9.81
C GLY A 12 -11.52 -3.73 -9.05
N ARG A 13 -10.68 -4.72 -8.79
CA ARG A 13 -11.10 -5.97 -8.13
C ARG A 13 -10.86 -6.01 -6.63
N ALA A 14 -10.09 -5.07 -6.09
CA ALA A 14 -9.74 -5.05 -4.67
C ALA A 14 -10.98 -4.97 -3.78
N HIS A 15 -12.03 -4.28 -4.19
CA HIS A 15 -13.25 -4.11 -3.40
C HIS A 15 -13.93 -5.44 -3.07
N ILE A 16 -13.84 -6.43 -3.96
CA ILE A 16 -14.45 -7.76 -3.75
C ILE A 16 -13.80 -8.46 -2.55
N PHE A 17 -12.48 -8.38 -2.46
CA PHE A 17 -11.72 -9.01 -1.39
C PHE A 17 -11.79 -8.20 -0.10
N MET A 18 -11.60 -6.90 -0.19
CA MET A 18 -11.53 -6.01 0.97
C MET A 18 -12.85 -5.90 1.74
N ALA A 19 -13.98 -6.09 1.07
CA ALA A 19 -15.29 -6.04 1.71
C ALA A 19 -15.55 -7.23 2.65
N GLN A 20 -14.73 -8.28 2.60
CA GLN A 20 -14.92 -9.45 3.44
C GLN A 20 -14.63 -9.15 4.91
N GLU A 21 -15.50 -9.64 5.78
CA GLU A 21 -15.46 -9.37 7.22
C GLU A 21 -14.10 -9.70 7.85
N HIS A 22 -13.48 -10.80 7.44
CA HIS A 22 -12.18 -11.21 7.96
C HIS A 22 -11.11 -10.15 7.74
N TYR A 23 -11.07 -9.52 6.58
CA TYR A 23 -10.15 -8.42 6.30
C TYR A 23 -10.58 -7.15 7.00
N GLN A 24 -11.85 -6.79 6.97
CA GLN A 24 -12.35 -5.58 7.60
C GLN A 24 -12.10 -5.55 9.11
N ASN A 25 -12.20 -6.69 9.79
CA ASN A 25 -11.88 -6.77 11.21
C ASN A 25 -10.43 -6.43 11.49
N GLN A 26 -9.51 -6.82 10.60
CA GLN A 26 -8.09 -6.48 10.73
C GLN A 26 -7.82 -5.02 10.36
N PHE A 27 -8.47 -4.50 9.32
CA PHE A 27 -8.32 -3.10 8.91
C PHE A 27 -8.81 -2.14 10.00
N LYS A 28 -9.87 -2.49 10.73
CA LYS A 28 -10.33 -1.68 11.87
C LYS A 28 -9.24 -1.48 12.92
N SER A 29 -8.41 -2.49 13.17
CA SER A 29 -7.31 -2.38 14.12
C SER A 29 -6.21 -1.44 13.64
N ILE A 30 -6.06 -1.29 12.31
CA ILE A 30 -5.03 -0.45 11.69
C ILE A 30 -5.53 0.99 11.51
N LEU A 31 -6.77 1.15 11.04
CA LEU A 31 -7.34 2.44 10.64
C LEU A 31 -8.29 3.05 11.68
N ASP A 32 -8.54 2.36 12.79
CA ASP A 32 -9.51 2.74 13.83
C ASP A 32 -10.97 2.74 13.35
N SER A 33 -11.22 2.25 12.14
CA SER A 33 -12.55 2.13 11.54
C SER A 33 -12.48 1.20 10.34
N GLU A 34 -13.60 0.86 9.77
CA GLU A 34 -13.64 0.04 8.57
C GLU A 34 -12.94 0.73 7.40
N ALA A 35 -12.23 -0.05 6.59
CA ALA A 35 -11.62 0.47 5.38
C ALA A 35 -12.67 0.65 4.28
N TRP A 36 -12.57 1.73 3.52
CA TRP A 36 -13.27 1.81 2.24
C TRP A 36 -12.84 0.61 1.40
N PRO A 37 -13.76 -0.18 0.83
CA PRO A 37 -13.41 -1.41 0.11
C PRO A 37 -12.84 -1.09 -1.27
N GLY A 38 -11.54 -0.91 -1.34
CA GLY A 38 -10.79 -0.61 -2.55
C GLY A 38 -9.41 -0.07 -2.19
N THR A 39 -8.50 -0.09 -3.16
CA THR A 39 -7.16 0.48 -3.00
C THR A 39 -6.99 1.67 -3.93
N LEU A 40 -6.30 2.69 -3.44
CA LEU A 40 -5.75 3.73 -4.31
C LEU A 40 -4.39 3.24 -4.79
N ASN A 41 -4.18 3.19 -6.10
CA ASN A 41 -2.92 2.78 -6.67
C ASN A 41 -2.06 4.00 -6.96
N VAL A 42 -0.83 3.99 -6.48
CA VAL A 42 0.13 5.08 -6.65
C VAL A 42 1.37 4.53 -7.33
N LYS A 43 1.64 5.00 -8.54
CA LYS A 43 2.82 4.58 -9.30
C LYS A 43 4.04 5.40 -8.87
N VAL A 44 5.13 4.70 -8.58
CA VAL A 44 6.37 5.30 -8.10
C VAL A 44 7.53 4.96 -9.05
N GLN A 45 8.56 5.82 -9.04
CA GLN A 45 9.76 5.63 -9.85
C GLN A 45 10.97 6.25 -9.14
N GLY A 46 12.18 5.94 -9.60
CA GLY A 46 13.40 6.52 -9.05
C GLY A 46 13.57 6.21 -7.56
N ASP A 47 13.88 7.25 -6.79
CA ASP A 47 14.10 7.14 -5.34
C ASP A 47 12.85 6.66 -4.60
N ASP A 48 11.67 7.05 -5.06
CA ASP A 48 10.40 6.61 -4.46
C ASP A 48 10.18 5.13 -4.69
N LEU A 49 10.56 4.62 -5.87
CA LEU A 49 10.52 3.19 -6.14
C LEU A 49 11.49 2.43 -5.23
N ALA A 50 12.69 2.96 -5.01
CA ALA A 50 13.65 2.34 -4.10
C ALA A 50 13.07 2.24 -2.67
N SER A 51 12.41 3.28 -2.20
CA SER A 51 11.73 3.28 -0.91
C SER A 51 10.64 2.21 -0.84
N TYR A 52 9.86 2.07 -1.90
CA TYR A 52 8.81 1.03 -1.97
C TYR A 52 9.43 -0.38 -2.01
N VAL A 53 10.50 -0.57 -2.76
CA VAL A 53 11.21 -1.86 -2.81
C VAL A 53 11.73 -2.22 -1.41
N ALA A 54 12.22 -1.26 -0.65
CA ALA A 54 12.66 -1.49 0.73
C ALA A 54 11.51 -2.00 1.60
N LEU A 55 10.31 -1.42 1.47
CA LEU A 55 9.11 -1.91 2.17
C LEU A 55 8.73 -3.33 1.73
N ARG A 56 8.84 -3.64 0.45
CA ARG A 56 8.59 -4.99 -0.07
C ARG A 56 9.56 -5.99 0.54
N ASN A 57 10.84 -5.64 0.61
CA ASN A 57 11.85 -6.49 1.24
C ASN A 57 11.55 -6.73 2.72
N LEU A 58 11.13 -5.68 3.44
CA LEU A 58 10.72 -5.80 4.84
C LEU A 58 9.50 -6.71 5.00
N SER A 59 8.64 -6.74 4.01
CA SER A 59 7.44 -7.59 3.98
C SER A 59 7.76 -9.04 3.57
N GLY A 60 9.00 -9.34 3.19
CA GLY A 60 9.38 -10.67 2.72
C GLY A 60 8.98 -10.95 1.27
N VAL A 61 8.67 -9.92 0.50
CA VAL A 61 8.27 -10.04 -0.91
C VAL A 61 9.48 -9.73 -1.79
N ASP A 62 9.92 -10.72 -2.55
CA ASP A 62 11.04 -10.54 -3.48
C ASP A 62 10.66 -9.64 -4.65
N THR A 63 11.60 -8.81 -5.06
CA THR A 63 11.44 -7.95 -6.22
C THR A 63 12.57 -8.26 -7.19
N LEU A 64 12.35 -9.25 -8.06
CA LEU A 64 13.37 -9.76 -8.97
C LEU A 64 13.53 -8.94 -10.24
N ASP A 65 12.40 -8.41 -10.76
CA ASP A 65 12.37 -7.71 -12.04
C ASP A 65 12.53 -6.20 -11.87
N ILE A 66 13.63 -5.78 -11.25
CA ILE A 66 13.90 -4.37 -11.05
C ILE A 66 15.39 -4.10 -11.27
N ASP A 67 15.73 -2.86 -11.63
CA ASP A 67 17.10 -2.46 -11.88
C ASP A 67 18.01 -2.67 -10.65
N ASP A 68 19.23 -3.11 -10.87
CA ASP A 68 20.20 -3.35 -9.79
C ASP A 68 20.50 -2.08 -9.01
N GLU A 69 20.47 -0.91 -9.64
CA GLU A 69 20.66 0.38 -8.97
C GLU A 69 19.57 0.65 -7.95
N ILE A 70 18.33 0.34 -8.30
CA ILE A 70 17.16 0.50 -7.38
C ILE A 70 17.30 -0.49 -6.22
N LYS A 71 17.69 -1.73 -6.49
CA LYS A 71 17.90 -2.73 -5.43
C LYS A 71 19.00 -2.29 -4.47
N ALA A 72 20.10 -1.77 -4.99
CA ALA A 72 21.23 -1.29 -4.17
C ALA A 72 20.80 -0.11 -3.30
N GLU A 73 20.06 0.83 -3.86
CA GLU A 73 19.54 1.98 -3.10
C GLU A 73 18.55 1.53 -2.01
N ALA A 74 17.64 0.62 -2.35
CA ALA A 74 16.68 0.07 -1.39
C ALA A 74 17.38 -0.57 -0.19
N ALA A 75 18.50 -1.27 -0.42
CA ALA A 75 19.26 -1.93 0.63
C ALA A 75 19.91 -0.95 1.62
N THR A 76 20.06 0.32 1.25
CA THR A 76 20.64 1.35 2.13
C THR A 76 19.61 2.06 3.01
N ILE A 77 18.32 1.83 2.76
CA ILE A 77 17.25 2.53 3.47
C ILE A 77 17.02 1.88 4.84
N ASP A 78 17.10 2.70 5.89
CA ASP A 78 16.88 2.26 7.27
C ASP A 78 15.37 2.23 7.57
N LEU A 79 14.84 1.04 7.82
CA LEU A 79 13.43 0.81 8.16
C LEU A 79 13.23 0.37 9.62
N SER A 80 14.24 0.56 10.46
CA SER A 80 14.19 0.11 11.86
C SER A 80 13.06 0.74 12.67
N SER A 81 12.60 1.93 12.28
CA SER A 81 11.49 2.62 12.95
C SER A 81 10.12 2.32 12.34
N VAL A 82 10.06 1.59 11.24
CA VAL A 82 8.81 1.29 10.53
C VAL A 82 8.15 0.06 11.12
N GLU A 83 6.91 0.19 11.56
CA GLU A 83 6.12 -0.91 12.09
C GLU A 83 5.49 -1.71 10.93
N ASN A 84 5.79 -3.00 10.88
CA ASN A 84 5.25 -3.93 9.90
C ASN A 84 4.07 -4.68 10.54
N ILE A 85 2.86 -4.41 10.07
CA ILE A 85 1.64 -5.00 10.61
C ILE A 85 1.19 -6.13 9.70
N ARG A 86 1.02 -7.32 10.27
CA ARG A 86 0.62 -8.49 9.49
C ARG A 86 -0.89 -8.59 9.36
N ILE A 87 -1.39 -8.67 8.12
CA ILE A 87 -2.76 -8.99 7.77
C ILE A 87 -2.81 -10.48 7.42
N ARG A 88 -3.63 -11.24 8.14
CA ARG A 88 -3.70 -12.69 7.95
C ARG A 88 -4.68 -13.05 6.87
N GLY A 89 -4.27 -14.02 6.02
CA GLY A 89 -5.15 -14.66 5.07
C GLY A 89 -6.08 -15.66 5.74
N PHE A 90 -6.96 -16.28 4.99
CA PHE A 90 -7.91 -17.27 5.50
C PHE A 90 -8.34 -18.25 4.41
N LEU A 91 -8.96 -19.36 4.86
CA LEU A 91 -9.59 -20.34 3.98
C LEU A 91 -11.12 -20.23 4.13
N ARG A 92 -11.83 -20.25 3.02
CA ARG A 92 -13.29 -20.24 3.01
C ARG A 92 -13.78 -21.12 1.87
N GLU A 93 -14.54 -22.15 2.20
CA GLU A 93 -15.08 -23.10 1.23
C GLU A 93 -14.00 -23.70 0.33
N GLY A 94 -12.84 -24.03 0.90
CA GLY A 94 -11.70 -24.61 0.18
C GLY A 94 -10.91 -23.59 -0.63
N ARG A 95 -11.31 -22.32 -0.62
CA ARG A 95 -10.62 -21.24 -1.33
C ARG A 95 -9.70 -20.49 -0.40
N SER A 96 -8.45 -20.29 -0.84
CA SER A 96 -7.46 -19.54 -0.08
C SER A 96 -7.51 -18.06 -0.42
N PHE A 97 -7.57 -17.21 0.61
CA PHE A 97 -7.45 -15.77 0.49
C PHE A 97 -6.14 -15.35 1.16
N GLY A 98 -5.29 -14.65 0.40
CA GLY A 98 -3.94 -14.34 0.82
C GLY A 98 -3.85 -13.31 1.93
N GLY A 99 -2.69 -13.30 2.61
CA GLY A 99 -2.34 -12.28 3.57
C GLY A 99 -1.62 -11.10 2.94
N ALA A 100 -1.26 -10.14 3.78
CA ALA A 100 -0.57 -8.94 3.36
C ALA A 100 0.20 -8.35 4.54
N ASN A 101 1.08 -7.39 4.25
CA ASN A 101 1.66 -6.53 5.28
C ASN A 101 1.12 -5.13 5.10
N ALA A 102 0.94 -4.43 6.21
CA ALA A 102 0.42 -3.07 6.21
C ALA A 102 1.34 -2.14 6.99
N PHE A 103 1.41 -0.90 6.55
CA PHE A 103 2.25 0.13 7.16
C PHE A 103 1.42 1.40 7.34
N HIS A 104 1.37 1.92 8.55
CA HIS A 104 0.71 3.20 8.82
C HIS A 104 1.38 4.30 8.02
N ALA A 105 0.57 5.17 7.44
CA ALA A 105 1.06 6.30 6.66
C ALA A 105 0.05 7.45 6.68
N THR A 106 0.47 8.57 6.12
CA THR A 106 -0.40 9.71 5.83
C THR A 106 -0.32 9.95 4.33
N ILE A 107 -1.45 10.15 3.69
CA ILE A 107 -1.50 10.52 2.27
C ILE A 107 -1.86 11.99 2.15
N GLY A 108 -1.09 12.74 1.36
CA GLY A 108 -1.28 14.17 1.14
C GLY A 108 -1.45 14.54 -0.31
N SER A 109 -2.39 15.44 -0.60
CA SER A 109 -2.60 16.06 -1.89
C SER A 109 -3.47 17.31 -1.71
N ASN A 110 -3.26 18.33 -2.54
CA ASN A 110 -4.07 19.56 -2.54
C ASN A 110 -4.22 20.19 -1.14
N GLU A 111 -3.14 20.21 -0.37
CA GLU A 111 -3.08 20.76 1.00
C GLU A 111 -3.90 19.97 2.04
N LEU A 112 -4.47 18.84 1.65
CA LEU A 112 -5.15 17.94 2.57
C LEU A 112 -4.27 16.74 2.90
N GLU A 113 -4.34 16.28 4.15
CA GLU A 113 -3.66 15.07 4.59
C GLU A 113 -4.66 14.17 5.31
N LEU A 114 -4.59 12.88 5.06
CA LEU A 114 -5.46 11.88 5.66
C LEU A 114 -4.64 10.68 6.15
N PRO A 115 -5.03 10.09 7.29
CA PRO A 115 -4.43 8.84 7.70
C PRO A 115 -4.81 7.72 6.74
N CYS A 116 -3.85 6.84 6.48
CA CYS A 116 -4.02 5.71 5.58
C CYS A 116 -3.08 4.57 5.98
N ALA A 117 -3.08 3.50 5.21
CA ALA A 117 -2.08 2.46 5.33
C ALA A 117 -1.63 2.02 3.93
N ILE A 118 -0.36 1.72 3.82
CA ILE A 118 0.19 1.06 2.63
C ILE A 118 -0.01 -0.44 2.82
N LEU A 119 -0.56 -1.09 1.80
CA LEU A 119 -0.82 -2.52 1.82
C LEU A 119 0.08 -3.21 0.79
N ILE A 120 0.82 -4.22 1.23
CA ILE A 120 1.63 -5.05 0.35
C ILE A 120 1.12 -6.49 0.43
N PRO A 121 0.27 -6.92 -0.52
CA PRO A 121 -0.20 -8.30 -0.57
C PRO A 121 0.95 -9.28 -0.81
N ASP A 122 0.89 -10.46 -0.18
CA ASP A 122 1.94 -11.48 -0.29
C ASP A 122 2.21 -11.90 -1.75
N LEU A 123 1.17 -11.91 -2.57
CA LEU A 123 1.24 -12.34 -3.96
C LEU A 123 1.08 -11.17 -4.93
N THR A 124 1.47 -9.97 -4.51
CA THR A 124 1.38 -8.79 -5.39
C THR A 124 2.25 -8.98 -6.63
N ARG A 125 1.67 -8.64 -7.79
CA ARG A 125 2.39 -8.65 -9.06
C ARG A 125 2.94 -7.28 -9.43
N HIS A 126 2.54 -6.26 -8.69
CA HIS A 126 2.98 -4.90 -8.96
C HIS A 126 4.33 -4.64 -8.31
N VAL A 127 5.28 -4.18 -9.11
CA VAL A 127 6.63 -3.84 -8.65
C VAL A 127 6.72 -2.37 -8.31
N ASP A 128 6.04 -1.52 -9.07
CA ASP A 128 6.13 -0.06 -9.01
C ASP A 128 4.80 0.62 -8.66
N VAL A 129 3.85 -0.13 -8.13
CA VAL A 129 2.54 0.40 -7.73
C VAL A 129 2.32 0.15 -6.25
N VAL A 130 2.17 1.24 -5.50
CA VAL A 130 1.86 1.22 -4.07
C VAL A 130 0.34 1.17 -3.91
N GLU A 131 -0.16 0.20 -3.15
CA GLU A 131 -1.58 0.09 -2.85
C GLU A 131 -1.86 0.75 -1.50
N VAL A 132 -2.82 1.67 -1.49
CA VAL A 132 -3.16 2.47 -0.29
C VAL A 132 -4.61 2.21 0.10
N ILE A 133 -4.82 1.95 1.38
CA ILE A 133 -6.17 1.79 1.97
C ILE A 133 -6.43 2.91 2.97
N ALA A 134 -7.69 3.28 3.11
CA ALA A 134 -8.12 4.32 4.04
C ALA A 134 -9.59 4.09 4.43
N THR A 135 -10.05 4.82 5.45
CA THR A 135 -11.46 4.75 5.87
C THR A 135 -12.39 5.47 4.89
N GLN A 136 -11.84 6.33 4.04
CA GLN A 136 -12.58 7.16 3.10
C GLN A 136 -12.23 6.79 1.67
N PHE A 137 -13.13 7.12 0.73
CA PHE A 137 -12.83 7.00 -0.68
C PHE A 137 -11.88 8.14 -1.08
N LEU A 138 -10.58 7.84 -1.16
CA LEU A 138 -9.53 8.85 -1.31
C LEU A 138 -9.67 9.71 -2.56
N ARG A 139 -10.10 9.12 -3.68
CA ARG A 139 -10.28 9.88 -4.92
C ARG A 139 -11.27 11.03 -4.75
N GLU A 140 -12.36 10.78 -4.01
CA GLU A 140 -13.37 11.79 -3.73
C GLU A 140 -12.91 12.76 -2.66
N THR A 141 -12.42 12.24 -1.55
CA THR A 141 -12.03 13.07 -0.39
C THR A 141 -10.88 14.01 -0.70
N LEU A 142 -9.89 13.55 -1.48
CA LEU A 142 -8.74 14.38 -1.89
C LEU A 142 -8.96 15.08 -3.24
N SER A 143 -10.07 14.83 -3.89
CA SER A 143 -10.36 15.38 -5.23
C SER A 143 -9.25 15.07 -6.23
N ILE A 144 -8.83 13.81 -6.29
CA ILE A 144 -7.74 13.34 -7.16
C ILE A 144 -8.23 12.35 -8.21
N SER A 145 -7.52 12.33 -9.34
CA SER A 145 -7.77 11.42 -10.45
C SER A 145 -6.44 10.92 -11.01
N ASP A 146 -6.51 9.99 -11.97
CA ASP A 146 -5.31 9.43 -12.59
C ASP A 146 -4.36 10.52 -13.09
N GLY A 147 -3.08 10.37 -12.78
CA GLY A 147 -2.05 11.33 -13.13
C GLY A 147 -1.76 12.39 -12.07
N ASP A 148 -2.63 12.54 -11.07
CA ASP A 148 -2.39 13.49 -9.98
C ASP A 148 -1.29 12.97 -9.06
N VAL A 149 -0.52 13.91 -8.50
CA VAL A 149 0.60 13.60 -7.61
C VAL A 149 0.10 13.52 -6.17
N VAL A 150 0.51 12.48 -5.46
CA VAL A 150 0.26 12.31 -4.03
C VAL A 150 1.55 11.96 -3.31
N THR A 151 1.61 12.27 -2.04
CA THR A 151 2.76 11.96 -1.17
C THR A 151 2.30 11.08 -0.01
N LEU A 152 3.00 9.98 0.19
CA LEU A 152 2.79 9.05 1.31
C LEU A 152 3.94 9.26 2.30
N THR A 153 3.60 9.51 3.55
CA THR A 153 4.60 9.72 4.62
C THR A 153 4.42 8.63 5.69
N LEU A 154 5.49 7.90 5.97
CA LEU A 154 5.54 6.90 7.04
C LEU A 154 6.40 7.45 8.18
N ASP A 155 5.94 7.22 9.38
CA ASP A 155 6.67 7.64 10.58
C ASP A 155 7.75 6.65 10.99
#